data_5c44a397585aeb4490721c07b9a77d6d
#
_entry.id   5c44a397585aeb4490721c07b9a77d6d
#
_cell.length_a   1.000
_cell.length_b   1.000
_cell.length_c   1.000
_cell.angle_alpha   90.00
_cell.angle_beta   90.00
_cell.angle_gamma   90.00
#
_symmetry.space_group_name_H-M   'P 1'
#
loop_
_entity.id
_entity.type
_entity.pdbx_description
1 polymer ?
#
loop_
_entity_poly.entity_id
_entity_poly.type
_entity_poly.pdbx_seq_one_letter_code
_entity_poly.pdbx_strand_id
1 'polypeptide(L)'
;SIQRAESAGLDPRQIIIDPGIGFGKTVEDNLLIIKNLYEFRILGKPILLGTSRKSFIGKILNAEAGDRLEGTLSSIAIGVLNGAHIIRSHDVLQAKKAIAVADAIRLAGT
;
A
#
# COMPACT_ATOMS: atom_id res chain seq x y z
N SER A 1 -0.59 -16.68 1.24
CA SER A 1 -0.28 -16.68 -0.19
C SER A 1 -1.49 -17.06 -1.02
N ILE A 2 -1.49 -16.76 -2.30
CA ILE A 2 -2.56 -17.10 -3.22
C ILE A 2 -2.75 -18.63 -3.27
N GLN A 3 -1.67 -19.37 -3.41
CA GLN A 3 -1.72 -20.82 -3.49
C GLN A 3 -2.33 -21.44 -2.24
N ARG A 4 -1.96 -20.93 -1.06
CA ARG A 4 -2.52 -21.43 0.20
C ARG A 4 -4.01 -21.14 0.29
N ALA A 5 -4.45 -19.94 -0.12
CA ALA A 5 -5.86 -19.58 -0.08
C ALA A 5 -6.69 -20.46 -1.02
N GLU A 6 -6.19 -20.74 -2.21
CA GLU A 6 -6.85 -21.63 -3.15
C GLU A 6 -6.97 -23.04 -2.60
N SER A 7 -5.91 -23.52 -1.92
CA SER A 7 -5.93 -24.84 -1.27
C SER A 7 -6.99 -24.92 -0.17
N ALA A 8 -7.32 -23.77 0.47
CA ALA A 8 -8.37 -23.70 1.46
C ALA A 8 -9.77 -23.59 0.87
N GLY A 9 -9.90 -23.62 -0.45
CA GLY A 9 -11.20 -23.60 -1.13
C GLY A 9 -11.74 -22.21 -1.43
N LEU A 10 -10.94 -21.17 -1.31
CA LEU A 10 -11.37 -19.82 -1.66
C LEU A 10 -11.38 -19.64 -3.18
N ASP A 11 -12.36 -18.87 -3.66
CA ASP A 11 -12.41 -18.47 -5.07
C ASP A 11 -11.20 -17.57 -5.38
N PRO A 12 -10.36 -17.91 -6.38
CA PRO A 12 -9.21 -17.07 -6.75
C PRO A 12 -9.55 -15.63 -7.04
N ARG A 13 -10.77 -15.34 -7.50
CA ARG A 13 -11.21 -13.96 -7.76
C ARG A 13 -11.40 -13.14 -6.49
N GLN A 14 -11.49 -13.79 -5.33
CA GLN A 14 -11.64 -13.14 -4.03
C GLN A 14 -10.30 -12.92 -3.34
N ILE A 15 -9.20 -13.39 -3.92
CA ILE A 15 -7.88 -13.28 -3.31
C ILE A 15 -7.33 -11.87 -3.56
N ILE A 16 -6.85 -11.25 -2.48
CA ILE A 16 -6.22 -9.94 -2.51
C ILE A 16 -4.76 -10.10 -2.10
N ILE A 17 -3.85 -9.45 -2.84
CA ILE A 17 -2.43 -9.47 -2.52
C ILE A 17 -2.12 -8.40 -1.49
N ASP A 18 -1.55 -8.81 -0.37
CA ASP A 18 -1.01 -7.90 0.64
C ASP A 18 0.50 -8.15 0.75
N PRO A 19 1.33 -7.21 0.29
CA PRO A 19 2.78 -7.39 0.35
C PRO A 19 3.36 -7.41 1.76
N GLY A 20 2.56 -7.15 2.79
CA GLY A 20 3.01 -7.29 4.18
C GLY A 20 3.91 -6.16 4.66
N ILE A 21 3.60 -4.93 4.31
CA ILE A 21 4.35 -3.76 4.80
C ILE A 21 4.44 -3.80 6.33
N GLY A 22 5.65 -3.70 6.86
CA GLY A 22 5.90 -3.61 8.28
C GLY A 22 6.10 -4.94 9.01
N PHE A 23 5.75 -6.08 8.40
CA PHE A 23 5.83 -7.37 9.07
C PHE A 23 7.24 -7.96 8.96
N GLY A 24 8.04 -7.80 10.04
CA GLY A 24 9.40 -8.34 10.10
C GLY A 24 10.37 -7.79 9.07
N LYS A 25 10.04 -6.67 8.45
CA LYS A 25 10.83 -6.09 7.38
C LYS A 25 11.61 -4.87 7.86
N THR A 26 12.77 -4.63 7.24
CA THR A 26 13.55 -3.40 7.47
C THR A 26 12.88 -2.21 6.82
N VAL A 27 13.35 -1.00 7.15
CA VAL A 27 12.89 0.22 6.47
C VAL A 27 13.13 0.09 4.97
N GLU A 28 14.31 -0.36 4.58
CA GLU A 28 14.67 -0.53 3.16
C GLU A 28 13.72 -1.49 2.44
N ASP A 29 13.41 -2.62 3.08
CA ASP A 29 12.48 -3.62 2.50
C ASP A 29 11.11 -3.01 2.25
N ASN A 30 10.58 -2.23 3.22
CA ASN A 30 9.28 -1.59 3.08
C ASN A 30 9.27 -0.58 1.94
N LEU A 31 10.35 0.20 1.82
CA LEU A 31 10.47 1.19 0.74
C LEU A 31 10.53 0.52 -0.62
N LEU A 32 11.26 -0.59 -0.73
CA LEU A 32 11.37 -1.34 -1.99
C LEU A 32 10.04 -1.95 -2.41
N ILE A 33 9.24 -2.44 -1.45
CA ILE A 33 7.92 -2.99 -1.76
C ILE A 33 7.03 -1.90 -2.37
N ILE A 34 7.00 -0.71 -1.77
CA ILE A 34 6.18 0.39 -2.28
C ILE A 34 6.68 0.87 -3.64
N LYS A 35 7.98 1.02 -3.78
CA LYS A 35 8.60 1.48 -5.02
C LYS A 35 8.31 0.54 -6.18
N ASN A 36 8.36 -0.76 -5.93
CA ASN A 36 8.21 -1.79 -6.95
C ASN A 36 6.85 -2.50 -6.89
N LEU A 37 5.86 -1.84 -6.30
CA LEU A 37 4.54 -2.43 -6.09
C LEU A 37 3.91 -2.93 -7.39
N TYR A 38 4.19 -2.25 -8.50
CA TYR A 38 3.68 -2.63 -9.83
C TYR A 38 4.08 -4.06 -10.24
N GLU A 39 5.15 -4.62 -9.68
CA GLU A 39 5.58 -5.97 -10.00
C GLU A 39 4.55 -7.02 -9.57
N PHE A 40 3.72 -6.72 -8.57
CA PHE A 40 2.66 -7.62 -8.14
C PHE A 40 1.50 -7.70 -9.12
N ARG A 41 1.45 -6.81 -10.10
CA ARG A 41 0.39 -6.78 -11.12
C ARG A 41 0.38 -8.04 -11.98
N ILE A 42 1.52 -8.71 -12.10
CA ILE A 42 1.63 -9.96 -12.86
C ILE A 42 0.75 -11.06 -12.29
N LEU A 43 0.39 -10.97 -11.01
CA LEU A 43 -0.46 -11.95 -10.35
C LEU A 43 -1.93 -11.78 -10.72
N GLY A 44 -2.31 -10.67 -11.35
CA GLY A 44 -3.67 -10.42 -11.81
C GLY A 44 -4.70 -10.27 -10.68
N LYS A 45 -4.24 -9.92 -9.47
CA LYS A 45 -5.11 -9.78 -8.29
C LYS A 45 -5.07 -8.36 -7.76
N PRO A 46 -6.14 -7.90 -7.08
CA PRO A 46 -6.10 -6.60 -6.40
C PRO A 46 -4.97 -6.55 -5.38
N ILE A 47 -4.31 -5.41 -5.28
CA ILE A 47 -3.20 -5.18 -4.35
C ILE A 47 -3.69 -4.28 -3.23
N LEU A 48 -3.58 -4.77 -1.98
CA LEU A 48 -3.89 -4.00 -0.79
C LEU A 48 -2.62 -3.42 -0.19
N LEU A 49 -2.61 -2.12 0.09
CA LEU A 49 -1.49 -1.46 0.73
C LEU A 49 -1.92 -0.88 2.07
N GLY A 50 -1.19 -1.24 3.14
CA GLY A 50 -1.43 -0.73 4.49
C GLY A 50 -0.16 -0.15 5.08
N THR A 51 0.09 1.13 4.86
CA THR A 51 1.27 1.83 5.37
C THR A 51 0.97 2.73 6.56
N SER A 52 -0.33 2.90 6.90
CA SER A 52 -0.80 3.90 7.83
C SER A 52 -0.07 3.85 9.17
N ARG A 53 0.58 4.95 9.54
CA ARG A 53 1.28 5.17 10.81
C ARG A 53 2.34 4.12 11.15
N LYS A 54 2.82 3.36 10.18
CA LYS A 54 3.79 2.29 10.45
C LYS A 54 5.16 2.83 10.80
N SER A 55 5.93 2.01 11.52
CA SER A 55 7.21 2.44 12.10
C SER A 55 8.26 2.87 11.09
N PHE A 56 8.23 2.33 9.86
CA PHE A 56 9.20 2.74 8.85
C PHE A 56 9.05 4.23 8.50
N ILE A 57 7.81 4.75 8.51
CA ILE A 57 7.54 6.18 8.30
C ILE A 57 8.15 6.99 9.44
N GLY A 58 7.94 6.52 10.67
CA GLY A 58 8.52 7.18 11.84
C GLY A 58 10.03 7.24 11.81
N LYS A 59 10.68 6.20 11.32
CA LYS A 59 12.14 6.16 11.21
C LYS A 59 12.66 7.13 10.16
N ILE A 60 11.97 7.24 9.02
CA ILE A 60 12.36 8.18 7.97
C ILE A 60 12.21 9.63 8.44
N LEU A 61 11.10 9.93 9.10
CA LEU A 61 10.77 11.30 9.52
C LEU A 61 11.30 11.64 10.90
N ASN A 62 11.80 10.65 11.65
CA ASN A 62 12.12 10.82 13.07
C ASN A 62 10.90 11.32 13.84
N ALA A 63 9.74 10.68 13.62
CA ALA A 63 8.44 11.12 14.15
C ALA A 63 7.77 10.05 14.99
N GLU A 64 7.10 10.49 16.07
CA GLU A 64 6.29 9.63 16.91
C GLU A 64 5.04 9.14 16.18
N ALA A 65 4.40 8.09 16.73
CA ALA A 65 3.25 7.46 16.07
C ALA A 65 2.11 8.43 15.73
N GLY A 66 1.89 9.44 16.58
CA GLY A 66 0.85 10.44 16.34
C GLY A 66 1.21 11.55 15.37
N ASP A 67 2.43 11.53 14.83
CA ASP A 67 2.94 12.59 13.96
C ASP A 67 3.48 12.04 12.65
N ARG A 68 2.78 11.04 12.09
CA ARG A 68 3.18 10.36 10.86
C ARG A 68 2.19 10.54 9.71
N LEU A 69 1.25 11.48 9.84
CA LEU A 69 0.18 11.65 8.86
C LEU A 69 0.74 11.97 7.46
N GLU A 70 1.62 12.94 7.36
CA GLU A 70 2.17 13.37 6.07
C GLU A 70 2.95 12.25 5.39
N GLY A 71 3.70 11.47 6.16
CA GLY A 71 4.41 10.30 5.63
C GLY A 71 3.46 9.20 5.20
N THR A 72 2.39 8.98 5.96
CA THR A 72 1.32 8.04 5.58
C THR A 72 0.70 8.45 4.25
N LEU A 73 0.29 9.71 4.12
CA LEU A 73 -0.36 10.21 2.90
C LEU A 73 0.58 10.14 1.70
N SER A 74 1.85 10.47 1.89
CA SER A 74 2.85 10.38 0.82
C SER A 74 3.00 8.93 0.33
N SER A 75 3.09 7.98 1.26
CA SER A 75 3.23 6.57 0.90
C SER A 75 1.98 6.02 0.22
N ILE A 76 0.80 6.47 0.63
CA ILE A 76 -0.47 6.11 -0.02
C ILE A 76 -0.51 6.63 -1.45
N ALA A 77 -0.17 7.89 -1.67
CA ALA A 77 -0.19 8.48 -3.00
C ALA A 77 0.74 7.75 -3.96
N ILE A 78 1.96 7.46 -3.52
CA ILE A 78 2.93 6.72 -4.32
C ILE A 78 2.45 5.30 -4.55
N GLY A 79 1.89 4.66 -3.53
CA GLY A 79 1.34 3.31 -3.64
C GLY A 79 0.23 3.23 -4.67
N VAL A 80 -0.69 4.18 -4.69
CA VAL A 80 -1.77 4.25 -5.68
C VAL A 80 -1.18 4.40 -7.08
N LEU A 81 -0.22 5.30 -7.25
CA LEU A 81 0.44 5.51 -8.54
C LEU A 81 1.13 4.22 -9.01
N ASN A 82 1.70 3.45 -8.10
CA ASN A 82 2.45 2.24 -8.40
C ASN A 82 1.57 0.98 -8.46
N GLY A 83 0.26 1.10 -8.34
CA GLY A 83 -0.65 0.00 -8.63
C GLY A 83 -1.49 -0.55 -7.48
N ALA A 84 -1.49 0.08 -6.31
CA ALA A 84 -2.36 -0.33 -5.22
C ALA A 84 -3.83 -0.12 -5.62
N HIS A 85 -4.66 -1.10 -5.31
CA HIS A 85 -6.10 -1.06 -5.59
C HIS A 85 -6.92 -0.75 -4.35
N ILE A 86 -6.43 -1.17 -3.19
CA ILE A 86 -7.12 -1.03 -1.91
C ILE A 86 -6.15 -0.42 -0.91
N ILE A 87 -6.59 0.62 -0.21
CA ILE A 87 -5.79 1.29 0.81
C ILE A 87 -6.46 1.08 2.16
N ARG A 88 -5.67 0.64 3.14
CA ARG A 88 -6.10 0.55 4.54
C ARG A 88 -5.41 1.66 5.32
N SER A 89 -6.18 2.53 5.95
CA SER A 89 -5.63 3.67 6.69
C SER A 89 -6.49 4.02 7.90
N HIS A 90 -5.84 4.51 8.96
CA HIS A 90 -6.52 5.06 10.14
C HIS A 90 -7.14 6.43 9.81
N ASP A 91 -6.51 7.20 8.94
CA ASP A 91 -6.89 8.58 8.62
C ASP A 91 -7.71 8.60 7.32
N VAL A 92 -8.94 8.06 7.38
CA VAL A 92 -9.76 7.76 6.19
C VAL A 92 -10.06 9.00 5.34
N LEU A 93 -10.46 10.12 5.97
CA LEU A 93 -10.80 11.33 5.21
C LEU A 93 -9.58 11.89 4.47
N GLN A 94 -8.45 11.95 5.15
CA GLN A 94 -7.20 12.44 4.57
C GLN A 94 -6.71 11.49 3.47
N ALA A 95 -6.80 10.19 3.73
CA ALA A 95 -6.41 9.18 2.74
C ALA A 95 -7.25 9.28 1.46
N LYS A 96 -8.56 9.49 1.58
CA LYS A 96 -9.43 9.66 0.41
C LYS A 96 -9.00 10.84 -0.46
N LYS A 97 -8.59 11.94 0.15
CA LYS A 97 -8.11 13.11 -0.60
C LYS A 97 -6.80 12.82 -1.31
N ALA A 98 -5.87 12.15 -0.63
CA ALA A 98 -4.59 11.76 -1.23
C ALA A 98 -4.80 10.81 -2.41
N ILE A 99 -5.70 9.83 -2.25
CA ILE A 99 -6.04 8.87 -3.29
C ILE A 99 -6.67 9.58 -4.49
N ALA A 100 -7.56 10.52 -4.26
CA ALA A 100 -8.22 11.25 -5.35
C ALA A 100 -7.21 11.99 -6.23
N VAL A 101 -6.22 12.65 -5.60
CA VAL A 101 -5.18 13.36 -6.35
C VAL A 101 -4.26 12.37 -7.07
N ALA A 102 -3.85 11.31 -6.40
CA ALA A 102 -2.98 10.29 -7.00
C ALA A 102 -3.66 9.62 -8.19
N ASP A 103 -4.96 9.30 -8.08
CA ASP A 103 -5.72 8.72 -9.19
C ASP A 103 -5.86 9.68 -10.36
N ALA A 104 -6.09 10.96 -10.09
CA ALA A 104 -6.16 11.96 -11.14
C ALA A 104 -4.85 12.02 -11.93
N ILE A 105 -3.72 11.97 -11.23
CA ILE A 105 -2.40 11.96 -11.86
C ILE A 105 -2.21 10.67 -12.67
N ARG A 106 -2.55 9.53 -12.10
CA ARG A 106 -2.39 8.24 -12.76
C ARG A 106 -3.20 8.14 -14.04
N LEU A 107 -4.40 8.72 -14.06
CA LEU A 107 -5.32 8.63 -15.19
C LEU A 107 -5.13 9.75 -16.21
N ALA A 108 -4.28 10.73 -15.93
CA ALA A 108 -4.04 11.85 -16.85
C ALA A 108 -3.48 11.33 -18.17
N GLY A 109 -4.01 11.85 -19.28
CA GLY A 109 -3.53 11.47 -20.61
C GLY A 109 -4.07 10.15 -21.15
N THR A 110 -4.98 9.51 -20.44
CA THR A 110 -5.59 8.25 -20.91
C THR A 110 -6.90 8.49 -21.66
#